data_2027d0dfc31ab54835c9a486b95dd78a
#
_entry.id   2027d0dfc31ab54835c9a486b95dd78a
#
_cell.length_a   1.000
_cell.length_b   1.000
_cell.length_c   1.000
_cell.angle_alpha   90.00
_cell.angle_beta   90.00
_cell.angle_gamma   90.00
#
_symmetry.space_group_name_H-M   'P 1'
#
loop_
_entity.id
_entity.type
_entity.pdbx_description
1 polymer ?
#
loop_
_entity_poly.entity_id
_entity_poly.type
_entity_poly.pdbx_seq_one_letter_code
_entity_poly.pdbx_strand_id
1 'polypeptide(L)'
;MQIEKITRQGYAATLSKEVLWDIYKSMKTQRLLEDRLLKMYKGGQLSGAVYPGIGQEACMAGIAAGMDSNDIFGGTHRDLGVQIKKGVTLKEIALNFFGKNDGPSKGRDGNSHFGVVDKGTLMVVSPLPDSAPVAVGWALASQQSGTGVVAVANCGEGATATGTWHESVNMAAVLNLPVVFTVQNNQFAYSSPNDTEFGTPNVADRAAGYGIPARIIDGNDIYEVIDAIHESCENARNGNGPSLDELVTCRHYGHAGHDPAEYVNDEVREFWMKRDPIARFEDALLQEGLFTTEQFVSLSEELEAEIKETIDWAKNQDDPDPKNEESDMFADRTTPLIENSENNKETMNFIEAITNGLDELMDNDENVFMMGEDIGVFEGAFKATKGLFNKYGPFRVIDTSISEGGFTGAAVGAALAG
;
A
#
# COMPACT_ATOMS: atom_id res chain seq x y z
N MET A 1 -12.83 -31.51 -7.20
CA MET A 1 -12.01 -30.63 -8.07
C MET A 1 -10.56 -30.86 -7.67
N GLN A 2 -9.64 -31.09 -8.63
CA GLN A 2 -8.23 -31.28 -8.29
C GLN A 2 -7.58 -29.90 -8.12
N ILE A 3 -6.99 -29.66 -6.93
CA ILE A 3 -6.28 -28.40 -6.62
C ILE A 3 -4.89 -28.46 -7.23
N GLU A 4 -4.45 -27.37 -7.84
CA GLU A 4 -3.10 -27.23 -8.37
C GLU A 4 -2.09 -27.13 -7.22
N LYS A 5 -1.03 -27.94 -7.32
CA LYS A 5 -0.02 -28.04 -6.24
C LYS A 5 0.95 -26.88 -6.29
N ILE A 6 1.37 -26.44 -5.10
CA ILE A 6 2.47 -25.51 -4.89
C ILE A 6 3.59 -26.19 -4.10
N THR A 7 4.79 -25.68 -4.24
CA THR A 7 5.96 -26.25 -3.59
C THR A 7 6.85 -25.16 -3.00
N ARG A 8 7.22 -25.32 -1.76
CA ARG A 8 8.07 -24.39 -1.00
C ARG A 8 9.50 -24.42 -1.53
N GLN A 9 10.03 -23.26 -1.91
CA GLN A 9 11.37 -23.07 -2.45
C GLN A 9 11.98 -21.77 -1.87
N GLY A 10 13.17 -21.41 -2.27
CA GLY A 10 13.80 -20.14 -2.01
C GLY A 10 13.79 -19.73 -0.52
N TYR A 11 13.44 -18.48 -0.28
CA TYR A 11 13.30 -17.93 1.08
C TYR A 11 12.16 -18.60 1.85
N ALA A 12 11.03 -18.90 1.18
CA ALA A 12 9.90 -19.60 1.79
C ALA A 12 10.31 -20.96 2.39
N ALA A 13 11.32 -21.63 1.81
CA ALA A 13 11.84 -22.89 2.34
C ALA A 13 12.56 -22.72 3.69
N THR A 14 12.99 -21.52 4.05
CA THR A 14 13.68 -21.22 5.33
C THR A 14 12.69 -20.90 6.46
N LEU A 15 11.42 -20.67 6.14
CA LEU A 15 10.42 -20.27 7.12
C LEU A 15 10.08 -21.42 8.08
N SER A 16 10.00 -21.11 9.37
CA SER A 16 9.61 -22.09 10.39
C SER A 16 8.13 -22.47 10.29
N LYS A 17 7.79 -23.59 10.92
CA LYS A 17 6.40 -24.06 11.01
C LYS A 17 5.47 -23.01 11.63
N GLU A 18 5.94 -22.30 12.64
CA GLU A 18 5.19 -21.25 13.35
C GLU A 18 4.90 -20.06 12.44
N VAL A 19 5.89 -19.64 11.64
CA VAL A 19 5.72 -18.55 10.66
C VAL A 19 4.72 -18.95 9.57
N LEU A 20 4.82 -20.19 9.05
CA LEU A 20 3.86 -20.68 8.06
C LEU A 20 2.44 -20.76 8.64
N TRP A 21 2.30 -21.13 9.91
CA TRP A 21 0.99 -21.13 10.58
C TRP A 21 0.41 -19.73 10.74
N ASP A 22 1.25 -18.77 11.09
CA ASP A 22 0.84 -17.37 11.22
C ASP A 22 0.41 -16.78 9.87
N ILE A 23 1.12 -17.10 8.78
CA ILE A 23 0.73 -16.72 7.41
C ILE A 23 -0.63 -17.34 7.06
N TYR A 24 -0.80 -18.65 7.29
CA TYR A 24 -2.06 -19.33 7.03
C TYR A 24 -3.21 -18.72 7.86
N LYS A 25 -2.97 -18.46 9.15
CA LYS A 25 -3.93 -17.80 10.03
C LYS A 25 -4.36 -16.44 9.48
N SER A 26 -3.43 -15.63 8.99
CA SER A 26 -3.76 -14.32 8.42
C SER A 26 -4.63 -14.41 7.18
N MET A 27 -4.33 -15.34 6.25
CA MET A 27 -5.15 -15.61 5.07
C MET A 27 -6.56 -16.08 5.44
N LYS A 28 -6.65 -17.01 6.39
CA LYS A 28 -7.94 -17.53 6.85
C LYS A 28 -8.76 -16.48 7.57
N THR A 29 -8.12 -15.66 8.41
CA THR A 29 -8.76 -14.53 9.09
C THR A 29 -9.37 -13.56 8.09
N GLN A 30 -8.61 -13.16 7.06
CA GLN A 30 -9.11 -12.30 5.99
C GLN A 30 -10.36 -12.91 5.33
N ARG A 31 -10.27 -14.16 4.84
CA ARG A 31 -11.37 -14.85 4.18
C ARG A 31 -12.64 -14.86 5.02
N LEU A 32 -12.55 -15.29 6.27
CA LEU A 32 -13.69 -15.40 7.16
C LEU A 32 -14.29 -14.03 7.54
N LEU A 33 -13.42 -13.04 7.77
CA LEU A 33 -13.85 -11.68 8.07
C LEU A 33 -14.59 -11.06 6.88
N GLU A 34 -14.01 -11.12 5.68
CA GLU A 34 -14.61 -10.55 4.46
C GLU A 34 -15.92 -11.25 4.09
N ASP A 35 -15.99 -12.57 4.20
CA ASP A 35 -17.25 -13.33 4.05
C ASP A 35 -18.32 -12.86 5.02
N ARG A 36 -17.93 -12.59 6.27
CA ARG A 36 -18.86 -12.08 7.30
C ARG A 36 -19.32 -10.66 6.98
N LEU A 37 -18.39 -9.78 6.64
CA LEU A 37 -18.69 -8.38 6.27
C LEU A 37 -19.59 -8.31 5.02
N LEU A 38 -19.34 -9.16 4.03
CA LEU A 38 -20.15 -9.24 2.82
C LEU A 38 -21.58 -9.72 3.11
N LYS A 39 -21.75 -10.73 3.97
CA LYS A 39 -23.08 -11.18 4.43
C LYS A 39 -23.83 -10.07 5.17
N MET A 40 -23.13 -9.31 6.01
CA MET A 40 -23.72 -8.20 6.76
C MET A 40 -24.11 -7.04 5.84
N TYR A 41 -23.27 -6.72 4.85
CA TYR A 41 -23.56 -5.72 3.82
C TYR A 41 -24.85 -6.09 3.05
N LYS A 42 -24.91 -7.32 2.52
CA LYS A 42 -26.10 -7.84 1.83
C LYS A 42 -27.35 -7.88 2.70
N GLY A 43 -27.18 -8.04 4.01
CA GLY A 43 -28.24 -7.99 5.01
C GLY A 43 -28.60 -6.57 5.49
N GLY A 44 -28.02 -5.50 4.91
CA GLY A 44 -28.29 -4.11 5.29
C GLY A 44 -27.79 -3.72 6.69
N GLN A 45 -26.83 -4.46 7.26
CA GLN A 45 -26.26 -4.22 8.58
C GLN A 45 -24.96 -3.40 8.55
N LEU A 46 -24.42 -3.15 7.37
CA LEU A 46 -23.25 -2.33 7.11
C LEU A 46 -23.63 -1.24 6.12
N SER A 47 -23.29 -0.01 6.43
CA SER A 47 -23.35 1.14 5.49
C SER A 47 -22.06 1.24 4.68
N GLY A 48 -22.12 1.94 3.55
CA GLY A 48 -20.99 2.10 2.64
C GLY A 48 -20.83 0.89 1.72
N ALA A 49 -19.62 0.62 1.25
CA ALA A 49 -19.31 -0.47 0.33
C ALA A 49 -18.31 -1.46 0.96
N VAL A 50 -18.41 -2.73 0.57
CA VAL A 50 -17.46 -3.78 0.93
C VAL A 50 -16.79 -4.26 -0.35
N TYR A 51 -15.46 -4.26 -0.38
CA TYR A 51 -14.65 -4.65 -1.52
C TYR A 51 -13.82 -5.90 -1.17
N PRO A 52 -14.38 -7.12 -1.28
CA PRO A 52 -13.70 -8.32 -0.83
C PRO A 52 -12.46 -8.61 -1.67
N GLY A 53 -11.36 -8.93 -0.99
CA GLY A 53 -10.13 -9.46 -1.58
C GLY A 53 -10.13 -10.99 -1.68
N ILE A 54 -11.27 -11.63 -1.49
CA ILE A 54 -11.41 -13.09 -1.53
C ILE A 54 -10.97 -13.65 -2.88
N GLY A 55 -10.08 -14.62 -2.84
CA GLY A 55 -9.39 -15.21 -3.99
C GLY A 55 -7.98 -14.66 -4.20
N GLN A 56 -7.58 -13.60 -3.50
CA GLN A 56 -6.29 -12.94 -3.60
C GLN A 56 -5.47 -12.99 -2.28
N GLU A 57 -5.85 -13.84 -1.32
CA GLU A 57 -5.25 -13.86 0.02
C GLU A 57 -3.75 -14.20 -0.01
N ALA A 58 -3.30 -15.00 -0.98
CA ALA A 58 -1.87 -15.32 -1.12
C ALA A 58 -1.06 -14.09 -1.57
N CYS A 59 -1.61 -13.24 -2.46
CA CYS A 59 -0.96 -11.97 -2.80
C CYS A 59 -0.71 -11.14 -1.54
N MET A 60 -1.76 -10.91 -0.74
CA MET A 60 -1.70 -10.00 0.40
C MET A 60 -0.83 -10.55 1.53
N ALA A 61 -1.06 -11.80 1.93
CA ALA A 61 -0.27 -12.43 2.99
C ALA A 61 1.19 -12.63 2.55
N GLY A 62 1.42 -12.94 1.27
CA GLY A 62 2.74 -13.12 0.69
C GLY A 62 3.53 -11.82 0.60
N ILE A 63 2.89 -10.71 0.16
CA ILE A 63 3.50 -9.38 0.20
C ILE A 63 3.98 -9.07 1.63
N ALA A 64 3.07 -9.16 2.61
CA ALA A 64 3.41 -8.83 3.99
C ALA A 64 4.44 -9.78 4.63
N ALA A 65 4.50 -11.04 4.21
CA ALA A 65 5.46 -12.02 4.70
C ALA A 65 6.85 -11.92 4.05
N GLY A 66 6.92 -11.38 2.82
CA GLY A 66 8.17 -11.12 2.11
C GLY A 66 8.84 -9.80 2.52
N MET A 67 8.10 -8.88 3.14
CA MET A 67 8.60 -7.61 3.67
C MET A 67 9.25 -7.79 5.05
N ASP A 68 10.18 -6.91 5.38
CA ASP A 68 10.63 -6.74 6.77
C ASP A 68 9.55 -6.02 7.60
N SER A 69 9.61 -6.22 8.92
CA SER A 69 8.63 -5.63 9.86
C SER A 69 8.54 -4.10 9.77
N ASN A 70 9.67 -3.44 9.51
CA ASN A 70 9.80 -1.99 9.43
C ASN A 70 9.47 -1.41 8.04
N ASP A 71 9.33 -2.26 7.02
CA ASP A 71 8.99 -1.80 5.69
C ASP A 71 7.57 -1.24 5.64
N ILE A 72 7.35 -0.28 4.75
CA ILE A 72 6.07 0.43 4.61
C ILE A 72 5.29 -0.12 3.43
N PHE A 73 4.00 -0.27 3.63
CA PHE A 73 3.06 -0.72 2.61
C PHE A 73 2.05 0.39 2.26
N GLY A 74 2.03 0.78 1.00
CA GLY A 74 0.99 1.62 0.41
C GLY A 74 0.12 0.78 -0.52
N GLY A 75 -1.16 0.61 -0.17
CA GLY A 75 -2.03 -0.33 -0.86
C GLY A 75 -3.38 0.22 -1.27
N THR A 76 -4.32 -0.68 -1.47
CA THR A 76 -5.68 -0.42 -1.93
C THR A 76 -6.73 -0.85 -0.91
N HIS A 77 -7.98 -0.55 -1.20
CA HIS A 77 -9.15 -0.96 -0.39
C HIS A 77 -9.34 -2.49 -0.25
N ARG A 78 -8.59 -3.32 -1.04
CA ARG A 78 -8.66 -4.79 -0.97
C ARG A 78 -7.57 -5.41 -0.11
N ASP A 79 -6.58 -4.64 0.31
CA ASP A 79 -5.37 -5.17 0.93
C ASP A 79 -5.51 -5.41 2.45
N LEU A 80 -6.71 -5.79 2.88
CA LEU A 80 -6.99 -6.08 4.29
C LEU A 80 -6.08 -7.19 4.84
N GLY A 81 -5.72 -8.17 4.00
CA GLY A 81 -4.79 -9.24 4.37
C GLY A 81 -3.40 -8.74 4.72
N VAL A 82 -2.88 -7.72 4.03
CA VAL A 82 -1.60 -7.08 4.38
C VAL A 82 -1.71 -6.40 5.73
N GLN A 83 -2.78 -5.65 5.98
CA GLN A 83 -3.00 -4.97 7.26
C GLN A 83 -3.07 -5.96 8.43
N ILE A 84 -3.84 -7.06 8.27
CA ILE A 84 -3.92 -8.14 9.27
C ILE A 84 -2.53 -8.72 9.55
N LYS A 85 -1.78 -9.07 8.50
CA LYS A 85 -0.46 -9.69 8.66
C LYS A 85 0.57 -8.73 9.25
N LYS A 86 0.46 -7.42 9.01
CA LYS A 86 1.27 -6.38 9.66
C LYS A 86 0.78 -6.03 11.09
N GLY A 87 -0.22 -6.74 11.61
CA GLY A 87 -0.65 -6.65 13.00
C GLY A 87 -1.77 -5.66 13.29
N VAL A 88 -2.50 -5.19 12.26
CA VAL A 88 -3.77 -4.47 12.50
C VAL A 88 -4.77 -5.46 13.07
N THR A 89 -5.32 -5.14 14.22
CA THR A 89 -6.18 -6.05 14.97
C THR A 89 -7.60 -6.12 14.39
N LEU A 90 -8.28 -7.23 14.60
CA LEU A 90 -9.70 -7.38 14.23
C LEU A 90 -10.58 -6.28 14.86
N LYS A 91 -10.23 -5.79 16.05
CA LYS A 91 -10.96 -4.70 16.73
C LYS A 91 -10.80 -3.38 15.98
N GLU A 92 -9.58 -3.00 15.59
CA GLU A 92 -9.31 -1.78 14.80
C GLU A 92 -10.06 -1.83 13.46
N ILE A 93 -10.00 -2.98 12.77
CA ILE A 93 -10.71 -3.20 11.50
C ILE A 93 -12.22 -3.07 11.71
N ALA A 94 -12.78 -3.74 12.70
CA ALA A 94 -14.22 -3.71 12.97
C ALA A 94 -14.69 -2.30 13.34
N LEU A 95 -13.96 -1.58 14.20
CA LEU A 95 -14.28 -0.18 14.52
C LEU A 95 -14.33 0.69 13.27
N ASN A 96 -13.38 0.52 12.34
CA ASN A 96 -13.37 1.28 11.09
C ASN A 96 -14.57 0.94 10.19
N PHE A 97 -14.88 -0.36 10.02
CA PHE A 97 -16.04 -0.80 9.22
C PHE A 97 -17.38 -0.35 9.78
N PHE A 98 -17.47 -0.12 11.08
CA PHE A 98 -18.67 0.42 11.74
C PHE A 98 -18.64 1.94 11.96
N GLY A 99 -17.60 2.63 11.47
CA GLY A 99 -17.44 4.08 11.55
C GLY A 99 -17.39 4.59 13.00
N LYS A 100 -16.76 3.86 13.91
CA LYS A 100 -16.70 4.18 15.34
C LYS A 100 -15.61 5.18 15.66
N ASN A 101 -15.81 5.95 16.75
CA ASN A 101 -14.90 7.00 17.19
C ASN A 101 -13.45 6.52 17.40
N ASP A 102 -13.28 5.33 17.97
CA ASP A 102 -11.96 4.77 18.27
C ASP A 102 -11.38 3.92 17.12
N GLY A 103 -12.01 3.95 15.95
CA GLY A 103 -11.48 3.34 14.74
C GLY A 103 -10.32 4.14 14.13
N PRO A 104 -9.46 3.52 13.30
CA PRO A 104 -8.31 4.19 12.68
C PRO A 104 -8.65 5.48 11.95
N SER A 105 -9.78 5.58 11.27
CA SER A 105 -10.26 6.81 10.60
C SER A 105 -11.12 7.70 11.51
N LYS A 106 -11.34 7.31 12.76
CA LYS A 106 -12.24 8.00 13.71
C LYS A 106 -13.64 8.26 13.13
N GLY A 107 -14.11 7.34 12.28
CA GLY A 107 -15.39 7.44 11.58
C GLY A 107 -15.47 8.49 10.46
N ARG A 108 -14.34 9.11 10.07
CA ARG A 108 -14.30 10.15 9.03
C ARG A 108 -14.26 9.60 7.62
N ASP A 109 -13.77 8.38 7.45
CA ASP A 109 -13.78 7.69 6.17
C ASP A 109 -14.39 6.30 6.32
N GLY A 110 -14.77 5.69 5.18
CA GLY A 110 -15.55 4.48 5.14
C GLY A 110 -14.74 3.19 5.08
N ASN A 111 -15.26 2.18 5.68
CA ASN A 111 -14.97 0.75 5.52
C ASN A 111 -13.48 0.37 5.41
N SER A 112 -12.98 0.22 4.16
CA SER A 112 -11.60 -0.21 3.89
C SER A 112 -10.62 0.96 3.72
N HIS A 113 -11.08 2.21 3.82
CA HIS A 113 -10.24 3.39 3.67
C HIS A 113 -9.61 3.78 5.01
N PHE A 114 -8.54 3.12 5.36
CA PHE A 114 -7.74 3.44 6.53
C PHE A 114 -6.32 2.91 6.39
N GLY A 115 -5.43 3.42 7.21
CA GLY A 115 -4.07 2.93 7.41
C GLY A 115 -3.69 3.07 8.87
N VAL A 116 -2.70 2.32 9.31
CA VAL A 116 -2.13 2.38 10.65
C VAL A 116 -0.61 2.51 10.50
N VAL A 117 -0.14 3.75 10.42
CA VAL A 117 1.26 4.08 10.08
C VAL A 117 2.23 3.42 11.06
N ASP A 118 1.91 3.39 12.35
CA ASP A 118 2.72 2.72 13.39
C ASP A 118 2.89 1.20 13.14
N LYS A 119 2.04 0.62 12.29
CA LYS A 119 2.14 -0.78 11.85
C LYS A 119 2.67 -0.92 10.43
N GLY A 120 3.17 0.18 9.86
CA GLY A 120 3.76 0.20 8.53
C GLY A 120 2.72 0.09 7.41
N THR A 121 1.48 0.57 7.60
CA THR A 121 0.48 0.65 6.52
C THR A 121 0.04 2.08 6.31
N LEU A 122 0.23 2.58 5.07
CA LEU A 122 -0.23 3.90 4.67
C LEU A 122 -1.75 3.94 4.52
N MET A 123 -2.32 5.15 4.58
CA MET A 123 -3.75 5.35 4.39
C MET A 123 -4.17 4.94 2.98
N VAL A 124 -5.23 4.14 2.91
CA VAL A 124 -5.92 3.82 1.65
C VAL A 124 -6.88 4.95 1.30
N VAL A 125 -6.82 5.40 0.05
CA VAL A 125 -7.70 6.42 -0.51
C VAL A 125 -8.44 5.90 -1.74
N SER A 126 -9.58 6.51 -2.07
CA SER A 126 -10.40 6.07 -3.22
C SER A 126 -9.73 6.28 -4.59
N PRO A 127 -9.07 7.42 -4.87
CA PRO A 127 -8.31 7.58 -6.10
C PRO A 127 -7.10 6.64 -6.10
N LEU A 128 -7.08 5.70 -7.04
CA LEU A 128 -5.99 4.74 -7.17
C LEU A 128 -5.09 5.14 -8.36
N PRO A 129 -3.78 5.03 -8.22
CA PRO A 129 -2.99 4.51 -7.10
C PRO A 129 -2.31 5.61 -6.26
N ASP A 130 -3.03 6.58 -5.71
CA ASP A 130 -2.44 7.75 -5.01
C ASP A 130 -1.57 7.37 -3.80
N SER A 131 -1.66 6.13 -3.30
CA SER A 131 -0.70 5.59 -2.32
C SER A 131 0.71 5.38 -2.91
N ALA A 132 0.84 5.23 -4.24
CA ALA A 132 2.13 4.96 -4.88
C ALA A 132 3.12 6.13 -4.76
N PRO A 133 2.78 7.38 -5.12
CA PRO A 133 3.71 8.50 -4.94
C PRO A 133 4.02 8.76 -3.46
N VAL A 134 3.08 8.50 -2.54
CA VAL A 134 3.33 8.59 -1.09
C VAL A 134 4.37 7.56 -0.64
N ALA A 135 4.27 6.32 -1.12
CA ALA A 135 5.28 5.28 -0.87
C ALA A 135 6.65 5.65 -1.46
N VAL A 136 6.69 6.25 -2.66
CA VAL A 136 7.91 6.77 -3.28
C VAL A 136 8.56 7.84 -2.40
N GLY A 137 7.79 8.75 -1.84
CA GLY A 137 8.29 9.77 -0.92
C GLY A 137 8.83 9.20 0.38
N TRP A 138 8.18 8.19 0.94
CA TRP A 138 8.71 7.47 2.10
C TRP A 138 10.06 6.81 1.79
N ALA A 139 10.18 6.16 0.64
CA ALA A 139 11.43 5.55 0.20
C ALA A 139 12.55 6.60 0.00
N LEU A 140 12.21 7.78 -0.52
CA LEU A 140 13.14 8.89 -0.63
C LEU A 140 13.67 9.34 0.75
N ALA A 141 12.79 9.54 1.72
CA ALA A 141 13.19 9.86 3.09
C ALA A 141 14.04 8.75 3.72
N SER A 142 13.67 7.47 3.51
CA SER A 142 14.46 6.33 3.96
C SER A 142 15.87 6.32 3.35
N GLN A 143 15.99 6.59 2.06
CA GLN A 143 17.29 6.66 1.37
C GLN A 143 18.15 7.80 1.92
N GLN A 144 17.56 8.98 2.13
CA GLN A 144 18.29 10.15 2.66
C GLN A 144 18.73 9.97 4.11
N SER A 145 17.88 9.40 4.95
CA SER A 145 18.17 9.15 6.37
C SER A 145 18.95 7.86 6.63
N GLY A 146 19.12 7.00 5.61
CA GLY A 146 19.84 5.73 5.75
C GLY A 146 19.16 4.70 6.65
N THR A 147 17.83 4.75 6.80
CA THR A 147 17.09 3.82 7.69
C THR A 147 17.01 2.41 7.14
N GLY A 148 17.20 2.22 5.82
CA GLY A 148 17.08 0.92 5.16
C GLY A 148 15.64 0.43 5.00
N VAL A 149 14.64 1.24 5.28
CA VAL A 149 13.23 0.92 5.08
C VAL A 149 12.92 0.88 3.59
N VAL A 150 12.26 -0.17 3.14
CA VAL A 150 11.73 -0.33 1.77
C VAL A 150 10.25 0.04 1.77
N ALA A 151 9.80 0.71 0.71
CA ALA A 151 8.39 0.96 0.50
C ALA A 151 7.82 -0.01 -0.55
N VAL A 152 6.74 -0.70 -0.21
CA VAL A 152 5.99 -1.53 -1.17
C VAL A 152 4.73 -0.76 -1.58
N ALA A 153 4.63 -0.42 -2.87
CA ALA A 153 3.49 0.28 -3.46
C ALA A 153 2.64 -0.70 -4.25
N ASN A 154 1.45 -1.02 -3.75
CA ASN A 154 0.56 -1.99 -4.37
C ASN A 154 -0.66 -1.34 -5.03
N CYS A 155 -1.05 -1.84 -6.19
CA CYS A 155 -2.31 -1.48 -6.84
C CYS A 155 -2.90 -2.63 -7.64
N GLY A 156 -4.13 -2.46 -8.14
CA GLY A 156 -4.70 -3.33 -9.15
C GLY A 156 -4.22 -2.96 -10.56
N GLU A 157 -4.33 -3.88 -11.52
CA GLU A 157 -3.86 -3.71 -12.90
C GLU A 157 -4.49 -2.50 -13.60
N GLY A 158 -5.78 -2.22 -13.39
CA GLY A 158 -6.45 -1.06 -13.98
C GLY A 158 -5.88 0.28 -13.52
N ALA A 159 -5.41 0.39 -12.27
CA ALA A 159 -4.80 1.60 -11.75
C ALA A 159 -3.47 1.95 -12.45
N THR A 160 -2.81 0.98 -13.07
CA THR A 160 -1.56 1.19 -13.81
C THR A 160 -1.71 1.99 -15.10
N ALA A 161 -2.95 2.30 -15.52
CA ALA A 161 -3.23 3.16 -16.68
C ALA A 161 -3.22 4.66 -16.34
N THR A 162 -3.13 5.02 -15.06
CA THR A 162 -3.17 6.43 -14.62
C THR A 162 -1.84 7.14 -14.77
N GLY A 163 -1.87 8.47 -14.95
CA GLY A 163 -0.66 9.31 -14.94
C GLY A 163 0.13 9.16 -13.65
N THR A 164 -0.56 9.18 -12.49
CA THR A 164 0.04 9.03 -11.16
C THR A 164 0.90 7.77 -11.02
N TRP A 165 0.45 6.63 -11.59
CA TRP A 165 1.26 5.41 -11.64
C TRP A 165 2.57 5.61 -12.41
N HIS A 166 2.47 6.11 -13.66
CA HIS A 166 3.62 6.30 -14.52
C HIS A 166 4.65 7.28 -13.94
N GLU A 167 4.17 8.37 -13.35
CA GLU A 167 4.99 9.36 -12.67
C GLU A 167 5.72 8.77 -11.46
N SER A 168 5.02 7.98 -10.64
CA SER A 168 5.58 7.32 -9.45
C SER A 168 6.69 6.33 -9.81
N VAL A 169 6.43 5.43 -10.77
CA VAL A 169 7.40 4.42 -11.19
C VAL A 169 8.63 5.08 -11.83
N ASN A 170 8.41 6.07 -12.71
CA ASN A 170 9.50 6.79 -13.36
C ASN A 170 10.36 7.57 -12.36
N MET A 171 9.74 8.26 -11.40
CA MET A 171 10.46 9.00 -10.35
C MET A 171 11.31 8.05 -9.49
N ALA A 172 10.74 6.93 -9.03
CA ALA A 172 11.49 5.94 -8.27
C ALA A 172 12.68 5.37 -9.06
N ALA A 173 12.50 5.13 -10.37
CA ALA A 173 13.57 4.65 -11.26
C ALA A 173 14.69 5.69 -11.43
N VAL A 174 14.34 6.95 -11.73
CA VAL A 174 15.31 8.04 -11.93
C VAL A 174 16.13 8.31 -10.67
N LEU A 175 15.50 8.31 -9.50
CA LEU A 175 16.14 8.56 -8.21
C LEU A 175 16.72 7.28 -7.56
N ASN A 176 16.59 6.13 -8.21
CA ASN A 176 17.07 4.83 -7.74
C ASN A 176 16.61 4.52 -6.29
N LEU A 177 15.31 4.70 -6.03
CA LEU A 177 14.72 4.60 -4.69
C LEU A 177 14.43 3.14 -4.28
N PRO A 178 14.46 2.81 -2.98
CA PRO A 178 14.11 1.50 -2.46
C PRO A 178 12.58 1.28 -2.44
N VAL A 179 11.99 1.11 -3.63
CA VAL A 179 10.56 0.84 -3.82
C VAL A 179 10.34 -0.47 -4.55
N VAL A 180 9.39 -1.27 -4.05
CA VAL A 180 8.85 -2.43 -4.78
C VAL A 180 7.44 -2.10 -5.23
N PHE A 181 7.22 -2.00 -6.53
CA PHE A 181 5.88 -1.86 -7.09
C PHE A 181 5.26 -3.24 -7.27
N THR A 182 4.12 -3.48 -6.64
CA THR A 182 3.36 -4.71 -6.81
C THR A 182 2.04 -4.42 -7.52
N VAL A 183 1.67 -5.27 -8.47
CA VAL A 183 0.40 -5.18 -9.19
C VAL A 183 -0.39 -6.45 -9.00
N GLN A 184 -1.49 -6.39 -8.25
CA GLN A 184 -2.43 -7.50 -8.16
C GLN A 184 -3.30 -7.54 -9.41
N ASN A 185 -2.81 -8.23 -10.45
CA ASN A 185 -3.55 -8.41 -11.69
C ASN A 185 -4.66 -9.45 -11.49
N ASN A 186 -5.83 -8.96 -11.09
CA ASN A 186 -7.00 -9.78 -10.83
C ASN A 186 -7.93 -9.95 -12.06
N GLN A 187 -7.46 -9.62 -13.26
CA GLN A 187 -8.03 -9.77 -14.58
C GLN A 187 -9.11 -8.77 -14.96
N PHE A 188 -9.60 -7.94 -14.03
CA PHE A 188 -10.68 -7.01 -14.29
C PHE A 188 -10.55 -5.71 -13.50
N ALA A 189 -10.39 -4.58 -14.18
CA ALA A 189 -10.59 -3.27 -13.62
C ALA A 189 -12.11 -3.00 -13.49
N TYR A 190 -12.68 -3.21 -12.29
CA TYR A 190 -14.12 -3.35 -12.10
C TYR A 190 -14.69 -4.46 -13.02
N SER A 191 -15.28 -4.11 -14.17
CA SER A 191 -15.82 -5.05 -15.18
C SER A 191 -15.02 -5.07 -16.47
N SER A 192 -14.04 -4.19 -16.65
CA SER A 192 -13.22 -4.09 -17.84
C SER A 192 -12.09 -5.13 -17.81
N PRO A 193 -11.98 -6.01 -18.80
CA PRO A 193 -10.90 -6.99 -18.85
C PRO A 193 -9.56 -6.33 -19.25
N ASN A 194 -8.46 -7.02 -18.97
CA ASN A 194 -7.10 -6.54 -19.17
C ASN A 194 -6.80 -6.00 -20.57
N ASP A 195 -7.38 -6.58 -21.61
CA ASP A 195 -7.18 -6.19 -23.02
C ASP A 195 -7.79 -4.81 -23.37
N THR A 196 -8.61 -4.26 -22.48
CA THR A 196 -9.14 -2.89 -22.58
C THR A 196 -8.37 -1.90 -21.72
N GLU A 197 -7.53 -2.37 -20.79
CA GLU A 197 -6.81 -1.53 -19.83
C GLU A 197 -5.36 -1.24 -20.26
N PHE A 198 -4.71 -2.17 -20.93
CA PHE A 198 -3.32 -1.99 -21.36
C PHE A 198 -3.01 -2.77 -22.66
N GLY A 199 -2.10 -2.20 -23.46
CA GLY A 199 -1.75 -2.74 -24.79
C GLY A 199 -0.64 -3.80 -24.78
N THR A 200 0.01 -4.07 -23.66
CA THR A 200 1.00 -5.15 -23.50
C THR A 200 0.34 -6.43 -23.02
N PRO A 201 0.90 -7.63 -23.26
CA PRO A 201 0.35 -8.87 -22.71
C PRO A 201 0.26 -8.86 -21.18
N ASN A 202 1.24 -8.25 -20.51
CA ASN A 202 1.28 -8.16 -19.06
C ASN A 202 1.64 -6.72 -18.62
N VAL A 203 1.29 -6.33 -17.41
CA VAL A 203 1.73 -5.06 -16.83
C VAL A 203 3.25 -5.02 -16.66
N ALA A 204 3.84 -6.15 -16.27
CA ALA A 204 5.29 -6.30 -16.10
C ALA A 204 6.10 -5.92 -17.36
N ASP A 205 5.54 -6.11 -18.56
CA ASP A 205 6.20 -5.75 -19.82
C ASP A 205 6.49 -4.24 -19.94
N ARG A 206 5.75 -3.40 -19.21
CA ARG A 206 5.95 -1.94 -19.18
C ARG A 206 7.23 -1.52 -18.43
N ALA A 207 7.75 -2.37 -17.55
CA ALA A 207 8.94 -2.08 -16.74
C ALA A 207 10.16 -1.75 -17.59
N ALA A 208 10.28 -2.36 -18.78
CA ALA A 208 11.34 -2.05 -19.73
C ALA A 208 11.36 -0.57 -20.15
N GLY A 209 10.19 0.08 -20.21
CA GLY A 209 10.06 1.51 -20.51
C GLY A 209 10.57 2.42 -19.40
N TYR A 210 10.61 1.95 -18.16
CA TYR A 210 11.15 2.66 -16.99
C TYR A 210 12.62 2.29 -16.70
N GLY A 211 13.14 1.23 -17.37
CA GLY A 211 14.49 0.72 -17.12
C GLY A 211 14.65 -0.03 -15.79
N ILE A 212 13.58 -0.63 -15.28
CA ILE A 212 13.58 -1.39 -14.03
C ILE A 212 13.33 -2.89 -14.28
N PRO A 213 13.79 -3.79 -13.39
CA PRO A 213 13.46 -5.20 -13.48
C PRO A 213 11.98 -5.46 -13.18
N ALA A 214 11.43 -6.53 -13.78
CA ALA A 214 10.06 -6.98 -13.50
C ALA A 214 9.93 -8.49 -13.53
N ARG A 215 8.89 -9.00 -12.87
CA ARG A 215 8.51 -10.42 -12.82
C ARG A 215 7.00 -10.57 -12.97
N ILE A 216 6.60 -11.74 -13.48
CA ILE A 216 5.22 -12.22 -13.48
C ILE A 216 5.19 -13.41 -12.52
N ILE A 217 4.30 -13.39 -11.54
CA ILE A 217 4.27 -14.29 -10.40
C ILE A 217 2.88 -14.91 -10.31
N ASP A 218 2.77 -16.20 -10.00
CA ASP A 218 1.49 -16.81 -9.64
C ASP A 218 1.00 -16.24 -8.29
N GLY A 219 0.12 -15.23 -8.35
CA GLY A 219 -0.43 -14.56 -7.17
C GLY A 219 -1.28 -15.48 -6.26
N ASN A 220 -1.59 -16.70 -6.70
CA ASN A 220 -2.27 -17.73 -5.90
C ASN A 220 -1.32 -18.80 -5.37
N ASP A 221 0.00 -18.67 -5.60
CA ASP A 221 1.04 -19.44 -4.93
C ASP A 221 1.72 -18.58 -3.85
N ILE A 222 1.36 -18.85 -2.59
CA ILE A 222 1.88 -18.10 -1.45
C ILE A 222 3.41 -18.14 -1.34
N TYR A 223 4.02 -19.25 -1.70
CA TYR A 223 5.47 -19.42 -1.63
C TYR A 223 6.18 -18.59 -2.70
N GLU A 224 5.67 -18.59 -3.94
CA GLU A 224 6.22 -17.81 -5.03
C GLU A 224 6.10 -16.30 -4.74
N VAL A 225 4.97 -15.86 -4.19
CA VAL A 225 4.79 -14.46 -3.78
C VAL A 225 5.77 -14.06 -2.69
N ILE A 226 5.92 -14.87 -1.62
CA ILE A 226 6.87 -14.62 -0.54
C ILE A 226 8.30 -14.49 -1.08
N ASP A 227 8.73 -15.44 -1.89
CA ASP A 227 10.09 -15.48 -2.45
C ASP A 227 10.37 -14.24 -3.31
N ALA A 228 9.43 -13.90 -4.19
CA ALA A 228 9.56 -12.74 -5.07
C ALA A 228 9.63 -11.43 -4.29
N ILE A 229 8.72 -11.21 -3.36
CA ILE A 229 8.70 -9.95 -2.59
C ILE A 229 9.93 -9.83 -1.69
N HIS A 230 10.34 -10.92 -1.05
CA HIS A 230 11.56 -10.91 -0.23
C HIS A 230 12.78 -10.52 -1.08
N GLU A 231 12.95 -11.15 -2.23
CA GLU A 231 14.07 -10.83 -3.13
C GLU A 231 14.01 -9.39 -3.64
N SER A 232 12.82 -8.89 -4.01
CA SER A 232 12.63 -7.49 -4.45
C SER A 232 12.96 -6.50 -3.34
N CYS A 233 12.49 -6.75 -2.11
CA CYS A 233 12.79 -5.89 -0.96
C CYS A 233 14.28 -5.89 -0.64
N GLU A 234 14.94 -7.05 -0.63
CA GLU A 234 16.38 -7.13 -0.41
C GLU A 234 17.19 -6.41 -1.50
N ASN A 235 16.82 -6.58 -2.75
CA ASN A 235 17.45 -5.86 -3.85
C ASN A 235 17.31 -4.34 -3.71
N ALA A 236 16.10 -3.86 -3.41
CA ALA A 236 15.83 -2.44 -3.19
C ALA A 236 16.63 -1.89 -2.00
N ARG A 237 16.65 -2.62 -0.87
CA ARG A 237 17.42 -2.28 0.35
C ARG A 237 18.91 -2.19 0.10
N ASN A 238 19.44 -3.03 -0.77
CA ASN A 238 20.84 -3.04 -1.18
C ASN A 238 21.19 -1.98 -2.23
N GLY A 239 20.28 -1.07 -2.55
CA GLY A 239 20.52 0.05 -3.46
C GLY A 239 20.46 -0.28 -4.96
N ASN A 240 19.84 -1.42 -5.32
CA ASN A 240 19.66 -1.83 -6.71
C ASN A 240 18.43 -1.19 -7.39
N GLY A 241 17.77 -0.25 -6.71
CA GLY A 241 16.64 0.50 -7.23
C GLY A 241 15.30 -0.24 -7.16
N PRO A 242 14.26 0.34 -7.79
CA PRO A 242 12.92 -0.22 -7.75
C PRO A 242 12.76 -1.43 -8.67
N SER A 243 11.72 -2.23 -8.39
CA SER A 243 11.27 -3.34 -9.22
C SER A 243 9.75 -3.34 -9.40
N LEU A 244 9.24 -4.09 -10.38
CA LEU A 244 7.82 -4.29 -10.64
C LEU A 244 7.49 -5.78 -10.59
N ASP A 245 6.70 -6.19 -9.62
CA ASP A 245 6.23 -7.56 -9.44
C ASP A 245 4.72 -7.66 -9.75
N GLU A 246 4.36 -8.31 -10.86
CA GLU A 246 2.98 -8.54 -11.26
C GLU A 246 2.48 -9.86 -10.69
N LEU A 247 1.52 -9.80 -9.76
CA LEU A 247 0.90 -10.94 -9.11
C LEU A 247 -0.38 -11.31 -9.85
N VAL A 248 -0.33 -12.35 -10.68
CA VAL A 248 -1.47 -12.80 -11.50
C VAL A 248 -2.42 -13.62 -10.63
N THR A 249 -3.64 -13.12 -10.47
CA THR A 249 -4.65 -13.67 -9.57
C THR A 249 -6.07 -13.46 -10.13
N CYS A 250 -7.10 -13.72 -9.33
CA CYS A 250 -8.48 -13.39 -9.67
C CYS A 250 -9.35 -13.21 -8.43
N ARG A 251 -10.26 -12.26 -8.48
CA ARG A 251 -11.31 -12.12 -7.45
C ARG A 251 -12.35 -13.23 -7.59
N HIS A 252 -12.74 -13.85 -6.48
CA HIS A 252 -13.85 -14.81 -6.46
C HIS A 252 -15.23 -14.12 -6.51
N TYR A 253 -15.29 -12.84 -6.14
CA TYR A 253 -16.50 -12.01 -6.17
C TYR A 253 -16.33 -10.84 -7.15
N GLY A 254 -17.40 -10.08 -7.35
CA GLY A 254 -17.36 -8.85 -8.12
C GLY A 254 -16.48 -7.77 -7.51
N HIS A 255 -16.46 -6.61 -8.13
CA HIS A 255 -15.67 -5.46 -7.67
C HIS A 255 -16.02 -5.04 -6.24
N ALA A 256 -17.31 -5.02 -5.93
CA ALA A 256 -17.85 -4.68 -4.62
C ALA A 256 -19.02 -5.61 -4.25
N GLY A 257 -19.48 -5.53 -3.01
CA GLY A 257 -20.52 -6.39 -2.47
C GLY A 257 -21.86 -6.37 -3.22
N HIS A 258 -22.14 -5.31 -3.99
CA HIS A 258 -23.35 -5.19 -4.82
C HIS A 258 -23.14 -5.71 -6.26
N ASP A 259 -21.90 -5.98 -6.67
CA ASP A 259 -21.55 -6.42 -8.00
C ASP A 259 -21.75 -7.95 -8.15
N PRO A 260 -22.64 -8.42 -9.01
CA PRO A 260 -22.89 -9.86 -9.22
C PRO A 260 -21.80 -10.57 -10.04
N ALA A 261 -20.85 -9.84 -10.62
CA ALA A 261 -19.76 -10.34 -11.48
C ALA A 261 -20.25 -11.14 -12.71
N GLU A 262 -21.34 -10.73 -13.34
CA GLU A 262 -21.89 -11.39 -14.54
C GLU A 262 -20.98 -11.31 -15.76
N TYR A 263 -20.02 -10.38 -15.77
CA TYR A 263 -18.99 -10.21 -16.80
C TYR A 263 -17.89 -11.29 -16.75
N VAL A 264 -17.79 -12.06 -15.66
CA VAL A 264 -16.83 -13.15 -15.53
C VAL A 264 -17.49 -14.43 -16.02
N ASN A 265 -16.99 -15.01 -17.13
CA ASN A 265 -17.52 -16.25 -17.66
C ASN A 265 -17.21 -17.45 -16.75
N ASP A 266 -18.00 -18.53 -16.90
CA ASP A 266 -17.91 -19.70 -16.03
C ASP A 266 -16.57 -20.44 -16.18
N GLU A 267 -15.96 -20.47 -17.37
CA GLU A 267 -14.67 -21.14 -17.62
C GLU A 267 -13.54 -20.45 -16.82
N VAL A 268 -13.50 -19.12 -16.85
CA VAL A 268 -12.54 -18.32 -16.06
C VAL A 268 -12.77 -18.55 -14.57
N ARG A 269 -14.03 -18.52 -14.13
CA ARG A 269 -14.39 -18.77 -12.73
C ARG A 269 -13.94 -20.17 -12.28
N GLU A 270 -14.23 -21.20 -13.06
CA GLU A 270 -13.82 -22.58 -12.75
C GLU A 270 -12.30 -22.76 -12.72
N PHE A 271 -11.58 -22.11 -13.63
CA PHE A 271 -10.12 -22.12 -13.66
C PHE A 271 -9.54 -21.58 -12.34
N TRP A 272 -9.98 -20.40 -11.92
CA TRP A 272 -9.46 -19.76 -10.73
C TRP A 272 -9.93 -20.40 -9.40
N MET A 273 -11.13 -20.99 -9.37
CA MET A 273 -11.58 -21.75 -8.21
C MET A 273 -10.73 -23.01 -7.96
N LYS A 274 -10.13 -23.62 -8.99
CA LYS A 274 -9.16 -24.72 -8.84
C LYS A 274 -7.82 -24.25 -8.25
N ARG A 275 -7.57 -22.97 -8.28
CA ARG A 275 -6.35 -22.31 -7.82
C ARG A 275 -6.62 -21.47 -6.56
N ASP A 276 -7.66 -21.79 -5.80
CA ASP A 276 -7.95 -21.09 -4.54
C ASP A 276 -6.71 -21.06 -3.64
N PRO A 277 -6.23 -19.86 -3.24
CA PRO A 277 -4.94 -19.73 -2.56
C PRO A 277 -4.91 -20.39 -1.18
N ILE A 278 -6.05 -20.39 -0.46
CA ILE A 278 -6.12 -21.03 0.86
C ILE A 278 -6.08 -22.55 0.69
N ALA A 279 -6.87 -23.10 -0.25
CA ALA A 279 -6.92 -24.53 -0.49
C ALA A 279 -5.56 -25.07 -0.97
N ARG A 280 -4.84 -24.33 -1.83
CA ARG A 280 -3.50 -24.69 -2.30
C ARG A 280 -2.49 -24.71 -1.15
N PHE A 281 -2.56 -23.73 -0.26
CA PHE A 281 -1.66 -23.66 0.89
C PHE A 281 -1.96 -24.75 1.93
N GLU A 282 -3.24 -25.00 2.23
CA GLU A 282 -3.64 -26.14 3.10
C GLU A 282 -3.12 -27.48 2.55
N ASP A 283 -3.30 -27.72 1.25
CA ASP A 283 -2.81 -28.97 0.61
C ASP A 283 -1.28 -29.09 0.71
N ALA A 284 -0.54 -28.02 0.47
CA ALA A 284 0.93 -28.03 0.60
C ALA A 284 1.38 -28.31 2.03
N LEU A 285 0.77 -27.65 3.02
CA LEU A 285 1.10 -27.84 4.44
C LEU A 285 0.77 -29.26 4.95
N LEU A 286 -0.31 -29.88 4.42
CA LEU A 286 -0.66 -31.26 4.68
C LEU A 286 0.35 -32.24 4.03
N GLN A 287 0.73 -32.00 2.79
CA GLN A 287 1.69 -32.86 2.05
C GLN A 287 3.09 -32.81 2.70
N GLU A 288 3.49 -31.69 3.24
CA GLU A 288 4.74 -31.53 4.00
C GLU A 288 4.67 -32.16 5.43
N GLY A 289 3.47 -32.61 5.84
CA GLY A 289 3.26 -33.19 7.18
C GLY A 289 3.41 -32.18 8.33
N LEU A 290 3.28 -30.89 8.03
CA LEU A 290 3.45 -29.84 9.03
C LEU A 290 2.22 -29.69 9.92
N PHE A 291 1.01 -29.86 9.35
CA PHE A 291 -0.26 -29.69 10.05
C PHE A 291 -1.24 -30.79 9.67
N THR A 292 -2.36 -30.83 10.37
CA THR A 292 -3.45 -31.79 10.12
C THR A 292 -4.75 -31.08 9.76
N THR A 293 -5.66 -31.79 9.13
CA THR A 293 -7.00 -31.26 8.79
C THR A 293 -7.76 -30.78 10.02
N GLU A 294 -7.64 -31.48 11.15
CA GLU A 294 -8.27 -31.13 12.42
C GLU A 294 -7.78 -29.77 12.93
N GLN A 295 -6.47 -29.46 12.77
CA GLN A 295 -5.91 -28.15 13.16
C GLN A 295 -6.49 -27.03 12.32
N PHE A 296 -6.66 -27.21 11.01
CA PHE A 296 -7.29 -26.21 10.14
C PHE A 296 -8.77 -25.99 10.47
N VAL A 297 -9.51 -27.06 10.80
CA VAL A 297 -10.91 -26.96 11.23
C VAL A 297 -11.02 -26.22 12.55
N SER A 298 -10.23 -26.62 13.57
CA SER A 298 -10.23 -25.96 14.89
C SER A 298 -9.89 -24.47 14.77
N LEU A 299 -8.87 -24.10 13.98
CA LEU A 299 -8.54 -22.70 13.77
C LEU A 299 -9.70 -21.92 13.10
N SER A 300 -10.38 -22.55 12.15
CA SER A 300 -11.51 -21.88 11.48
C SER A 300 -12.65 -21.59 12.46
N GLU A 301 -12.99 -22.54 13.32
CA GLU A 301 -14.02 -22.39 14.36
C GLU A 301 -13.63 -21.30 15.38
N GLU A 302 -12.36 -21.28 15.80
CA GLU A 302 -11.82 -20.25 16.71
C GLU A 302 -11.90 -18.85 16.09
N LEU A 303 -11.48 -18.70 14.84
CA LEU A 303 -11.53 -17.43 14.12
C LEU A 303 -12.96 -16.94 13.86
N GLU A 304 -13.88 -17.83 13.49
CA GLU A 304 -15.30 -17.47 13.32
C GLU A 304 -15.91 -16.94 14.61
N ALA A 305 -15.58 -17.57 15.75
CA ALA A 305 -16.04 -17.13 17.07
C ALA A 305 -15.44 -15.76 17.44
N GLU A 306 -14.12 -15.57 17.24
CA GLU A 306 -13.41 -14.31 17.52
C GLU A 306 -13.95 -13.17 16.64
N ILE A 307 -14.13 -13.41 15.34
CA ILE A 307 -14.69 -12.42 14.41
C ILE A 307 -16.11 -12.02 14.83
N LYS A 308 -16.95 -13.00 15.19
CA LYS A 308 -18.31 -12.73 15.65
C LYS A 308 -18.32 -11.87 16.91
N GLU A 309 -17.54 -12.25 17.91
CA GLU A 309 -17.44 -11.51 19.19
C GLU A 309 -16.93 -10.08 18.95
N THR A 310 -15.89 -9.93 18.13
CA THR A 310 -15.31 -8.63 17.80
C THR A 310 -16.32 -7.71 17.09
N ILE A 311 -17.07 -8.24 16.13
CA ILE A 311 -18.10 -7.48 15.41
C ILE A 311 -19.22 -7.06 16.37
N ASP A 312 -19.70 -7.99 17.22
CA ASP A 312 -20.75 -7.70 18.18
C ASP A 312 -20.28 -6.66 19.22
N TRP A 313 -19.01 -6.69 19.62
CA TRP A 313 -18.39 -5.68 20.46
C TRP A 313 -18.28 -4.32 19.75
N ALA A 314 -17.79 -4.28 18.51
CA ALA A 314 -17.57 -3.03 17.77
C ALA A 314 -18.87 -2.26 17.51
N LYS A 315 -19.98 -2.96 17.26
CA LYS A 315 -21.32 -2.34 17.08
C LYS A 315 -21.76 -1.52 18.28
N ASN A 316 -21.30 -1.87 19.47
CA ASN A 316 -21.69 -1.23 20.73
C ASN A 316 -20.70 -0.16 21.19
N GLN A 317 -19.68 0.17 20.38
CA GLN A 317 -18.76 1.25 20.70
C GLN A 317 -19.34 2.60 20.29
N ASP A 318 -18.76 3.68 20.84
CA ASP A 318 -19.25 5.04 20.66
C ASP A 318 -19.13 5.50 19.21
N ASP A 319 -20.14 6.19 18.73
CA ASP A 319 -20.12 6.90 17.46
C ASP A 319 -19.31 8.21 17.58
N PRO A 320 -18.70 8.72 16.48
CA PRO A 320 -18.03 10.02 16.51
C PRO A 320 -18.97 11.15 16.93
N ASP A 321 -18.49 12.08 17.76
CA ASP A 321 -19.26 13.29 18.06
C ASP A 321 -19.16 14.27 16.86
N PRO A 322 -20.29 14.64 16.23
CA PRO A 322 -20.30 15.58 15.10
C PRO A 322 -19.65 16.94 15.42
N LYS A 323 -19.54 17.31 16.69
CA LYS A 323 -18.86 18.55 17.10
C LYS A 323 -17.34 18.51 16.92
N ASN A 324 -16.78 17.30 16.78
CA ASN A 324 -15.36 17.08 16.61
C ASN A 324 -14.99 16.85 15.12
N GLU A 325 -15.87 17.21 14.17
CA GLU A 325 -15.64 16.95 12.74
C GLU A 325 -14.36 17.61 12.20
N GLU A 326 -14.00 18.78 12.72
CA GLU A 326 -12.79 19.52 12.34
C GLU A 326 -11.56 19.16 13.19
N SER A 327 -11.71 18.37 14.27
CA SER A 327 -10.56 17.96 15.09
C SER A 327 -9.64 17.04 14.32
N ASP A 328 -8.34 17.12 14.56
CA ASP A 328 -7.30 16.31 13.91
C ASP A 328 -7.23 16.42 12.36
N MET A 329 -7.89 17.42 11.76
CA MET A 329 -7.75 17.71 10.33
C MET A 329 -6.42 18.32 9.99
N PHE A 330 -5.84 19.05 10.94
CA PHE A 330 -4.53 19.66 10.84
C PHE A 330 -3.77 19.42 12.13
N ALA A 331 -2.45 19.33 12.02
CA ALA A 331 -1.58 19.33 13.21
C ALA A 331 -1.73 20.63 13.98
N ASP A 332 -1.57 20.56 15.29
CA ASP A 332 -1.46 21.77 16.13
C ASP A 332 -0.32 22.65 15.61
N ARG A 333 -0.60 23.93 15.42
CA ARG A 333 0.44 24.89 15.03
C ARG A 333 1.45 25.02 16.15
N THR A 334 2.56 24.34 16.01
CA THR A 334 3.71 24.46 16.94
C THR A 334 4.61 25.64 16.60
N THR A 335 4.52 26.16 15.36
CA THR A 335 5.29 27.33 14.94
C THR A 335 4.59 28.59 15.45
N PRO A 336 5.21 29.39 16.30
CA PRO A 336 4.65 30.71 16.65
C PRO A 336 4.40 31.48 15.35
N LEU A 337 3.23 32.10 15.21
CA LEU A 337 3.06 33.14 14.21
C LEU A 337 4.20 34.14 14.49
N ILE A 338 5.09 34.34 13.51
CA ILE A 338 6.16 35.32 13.61
C ILE A 338 5.44 36.64 13.88
N GLU A 339 5.45 37.08 15.16
CA GLU A 339 5.04 38.45 15.50
C GLU A 339 5.98 39.34 14.70
N ASN A 340 5.42 40.18 13.85
CA ASN A 340 6.17 41.14 13.05
C ASN A 340 7.15 41.88 13.99
N SER A 341 8.40 41.49 13.96
CA SER A 341 9.43 42.26 14.63
C SER A 341 9.52 43.59 13.88
N GLU A 342 9.08 44.67 14.50
CA GLU A 342 9.07 46.02 13.91
C GLU A 342 10.46 46.51 13.44
N ASN A 343 11.51 45.73 13.64
CA ASN A 343 12.89 46.21 13.60
C ASN A 343 13.71 45.75 12.38
N ASN A 344 13.22 44.92 11.46
CA ASN A 344 13.96 44.55 10.25
C ASN A 344 13.09 44.75 9.00
N LYS A 345 12.93 45.97 8.55
CA LYS A 345 12.31 46.30 7.26
C LYS A 345 13.39 46.36 6.17
N GLU A 346 13.96 45.23 5.81
CA GLU A 346 14.69 45.14 4.55
C GLU A 346 13.69 45.15 3.40
N THR A 347 13.87 46.09 2.49
CA THR A 347 13.06 46.11 1.27
C THR A 347 13.67 45.16 0.28
N MET A 348 12.96 44.08 -0.03
CA MET A 348 13.33 43.09 -1.05
C MET A 348 12.17 42.84 -1.99
N ASN A 349 12.45 42.31 -3.16
CA ASN A 349 11.38 41.89 -4.05
C ASN A 349 10.79 40.53 -3.59
N PHE A 350 9.61 40.17 -4.16
CA PHE A 350 8.89 38.96 -3.74
C PHE A 350 9.69 37.66 -3.97
N ILE A 351 10.47 37.59 -5.05
CA ILE A 351 11.31 36.42 -5.37
C ILE A 351 12.45 36.31 -4.35
N GLU A 352 13.13 37.40 -4.02
CA GLU A 352 14.16 37.40 -2.98
C GLU A 352 13.60 36.98 -1.63
N ALA A 353 12.39 37.39 -1.30
CA ALA A 353 11.74 36.98 -0.04
C ALA A 353 11.46 35.46 -0.03
N ILE A 354 11.02 34.87 -1.14
CA ILE A 354 10.85 33.41 -1.28
C ILE A 354 12.20 32.69 -1.11
N THR A 355 13.23 33.12 -1.85
CA THR A 355 14.56 32.51 -1.78
C THR A 355 15.15 32.57 -0.37
N ASN A 356 15.03 33.73 0.30
CA ASN A 356 15.54 33.91 1.65
C ASN A 356 14.76 33.07 2.69
N GLY A 357 13.44 32.97 2.53
CA GLY A 357 12.61 32.11 3.40
C GLY A 357 12.92 30.63 3.27
N LEU A 358 13.15 30.15 2.03
CA LEU A 358 13.58 28.78 1.76
C LEU A 358 14.97 28.51 2.34
N ASP A 359 15.91 29.46 2.16
CA ASP A 359 17.26 29.39 2.70
C ASP A 359 17.25 29.30 4.22
N GLU A 360 16.45 30.15 4.88
CA GLU A 360 16.29 30.15 6.33
C GLU A 360 15.73 28.83 6.86
N LEU A 361 14.69 28.28 6.21
CA LEU A 361 14.11 26.99 6.58
C LEU A 361 15.13 25.85 6.49
N MET A 362 15.89 25.82 5.40
CA MET A 362 16.88 24.76 5.15
C MET A 362 18.13 24.91 6.03
N ASP A 363 18.50 26.11 6.44
CA ASP A 363 19.59 26.35 7.38
C ASP A 363 19.26 25.94 8.81
N ASN A 364 17.98 26.13 9.19
CA ASN A 364 17.51 25.84 10.56
C ASN A 364 17.18 24.38 10.79
N ASP A 365 16.89 23.60 9.73
CA ASP A 365 16.53 22.19 9.85
C ASP A 365 17.18 21.40 8.72
N GLU A 366 18.04 20.44 9.09
CA GLU A 366 18.74 19.59 8.13
C GLU A 366 17.83 18.59 7.41
N ASN A 367 16.65 18.30 7.96
CA ASN A 367 15.66 17.42 7.35
C ASN A 367 14.82 18.12 6.27
N VAL A 368 14.80 19.45 6.25
CA VAL A 368 14.08 20.19 5.20
C VAL A 368 14.81 20.09 3.88
N PHE A 369 14.11 19.61 2.87
CA PHE A 369 14.58 19.57 1.47
C PHE A 369 13.50 20.11 0.53
N MET A 370 13.89 20.39 -0.71
CA MET A 370 13.00 20.84 -1.77
C MET A 370 13.06 19.85 -2.93
N MET A 371 11.93 19.60 -3.56
CA MET A 371 11.83 18.85 -4.81
C MET A 371 10.88 19.54 -5.77
N GLY A 372 11.18 19.48 -7.05
CA GLY A 372 10.38 20.10 -8.11
C GLY A 372 11.15 20.22 -9.41
N GLU A 373 10.52 20.81 -10.39
CA GLU A 373 11.05 20.95 -11.75
C GLU A 373 11.98 22.15 -11.86
N ASP A 374 13.16 21.96 -12.44
CA ASP A 374 14.14 23.01 -12.75
C ASP A 374 14.60 23.85 -11.53
N ILE A 375 14.46 23.34 -10.31
CA ILE A 375 14.79 24.08 -9.09
C ILE A 375 16.27 24.00 -8.69
N GLY A 376 17.00 23.04 -9.24
CA GLY A 376 18.41 22.79 -8.95
C GLY A 376 19.36 23.71 -9.72
N VAL A 377 20.03 23.18 -10.75
CA VAL A 377 21.05 23.90 -11.51
C VAL A 377 20.49 25.12 -12.24
N PHE A 378 19.26 25.04 -12.72
CA PHE A 378 18.58 26.16 -13.39
C PHE A 378 18.13 27.23 -12.40
N GLU A 379 18.08 26.96 -11.08
CA GLU A 379 17.72 27.89 -10.01
C GLU A 379 16.25 28.33 -10.01
N GLY A 380 15.37 27.48 -10.53
CA GLY A 380 13.92 27.69 -10.57
C GLY A 380 13.44 28.70 -11.62
N ALA A 381 12.15 28.63 -11.92
CA ALA A 381 11.48 29.67 -12.67
C ALA A 381 11.61 31.01 -11.95
N PHE A 382 11.90 32.07 -12.68
CA PHE A 382 12.16 33.41 -12.12
C PHE A 382 13.33 33.47 -11.10
N LYS A 383 14.15 32.43 -11.02
CA LYS A 383 15.30 32.35 -10.09
C LYS A 383 14.89 32.32 -8.59
N ALA A 384 13.75 31.72 -8.30
CA ALA A 384 13.21 31.63 -6.93
C ALA A 384 14.02 30.72 -5.99
N THR A 385 14.89 29.85 -6.53
CA THR A 385 15.79 28.97 -5.76
C THR A 385 17.27 29.31 -5.99
N LYS A 386 17.55 30.55 -6.39
CA LYS A 386 18.91 30.99 -6.73
C LYS A 386 19.91 30.73 -5.61
N GLY A 387 21.00 30.02 -5.96
CA GLY A 387 22.10 29.72 -5.05
C GLY A 387 21.86 28.53 -4.11
N LEU A 388 20.61 28.09 -3.90
CA LEU A 388 20.28 27.04 -2.94
C LEU A 388 20.88 25.69 -3.32
N PHE A 389 20.87 25.33 -4.61
CA PHE A 389 21.49 24.09 -5.09
C PHE A 389 23.01 24.05 -4.80
N ASN A 390 23.71 25.16 -5.01
CA ASN A 390 25.13 25.25 -4.70
C ASN A 390 25.44 25.18 -3.20
N LYS A 391 24.52 25.69 -2.36
CA LYS A 391 24.65 25.70 -0.90
C LYS A 391 24.34 24.34 -0.28
N TYR A 392 23.27 23.71 -0.70
CA TYR A 392 22.72 22.51 -0.05
C TYR A 392 22.93 21.19 -0.81
N GLY A 393 23.26 21.28 -2.09
CA GLY A 393 23.54 20.12 -2.93
C GLY A 393 22.31 19.36 -3.44
N PRO A 394 22.53 18.33 -4.28
CA PRO A 394 21.48 17.62 -5.00
C PRO A 394 20.57 16.73 -4.12
N PHE A 395 21.00 16.43 -2.89
CA PHE A 395 20.17 15.66 -1.95
C PHE A 395 19.10 16.50 -1.24
N ARG A 396 19.34 17.81 -1.13
CA ARG A 396 18.40 18.73 -0.48
C ARG A 396 17.69 19.69 -1.44
N VAL A 397 18.16 19.81 -2.67
CA VAL A 397 17.50 20.54 -3.77
C VAL A 397 17.42 19.59 -4.93
N ILE A 398 16.28 18.91 -5.07
CA ILE A 398 16.09 17.77 -5.98
C ILE A 398 15.35 18.22 -7.21
N ASP A 399 16.01 18.19 -8.38
CA ASP A 399 15.32 18.30 -9.65
C ASP A 399 14.52 17.03 -9.92
N THR A 400 13.25 17.18 -10.24
CA THR A 400 12.37 16.07 -10.64
C THR A 400 12.14 16.05 -12.15
N SER A 401 11.67 14.92 -12.67
CA SER A 401 11.00 14.89 -13.96
C SER A 401 9.70 15.71 -13.90
N ILE A 402 9.14 16.08 -15.06
CA ILE A 402 7.81 16.69 -15.16
C ILE A 402 6.79 15.65 -14.68
N SER A 403 6.28 15.85 -13.47
CA SER A 403 5.43 14.85 -12.78
C SER A 403 4.79 15.47 -11.51
N GLU A 404 3.92 16.48 -11.69
CA GLU A 404 3.41 17.28 -10.58
C GLU A 404 2.62 16.44 -9.56
N GLY A 405 1.87 15.44 -10.01
CA GLY A 405 1.20 14.49 -9.13
C GLY A 405 2.18 13.60 -8.37
N GLY A 406 3.22 13.14 -9.06
CA GLY A 406 4.27 12.29 -8.52
C GLY A 406 5.07 12.98 -7.42
N PHE A 407 5.68 14.14 -7.69
CA PHE A 407 6.51 14.80 -6.68
C PHE A 407 5.69 15.43 -5.55
N THR A 408 4.45 15.86 -5.81
CA THR A 408 3.57 16.33 -4.74
C THR A 408 3.23 15.21 -3.76
N GLY A 409 2.85 14.04 -4.27
CA GLY A 409 2.61 12.86 -3.43
C GLY A 409 3.88 12.36 -2.72
N ALA A 410 5.04 12.43 -3.40
CA ALA A 410 6.32 12.10 -2.80
C ALA A 410 6.70 13.06 -1.66
N ALA A 411 6.42 14.35 -1.79
CA ALA A 411 6.61 15.32 -0.71
C ALA A 411 5.74 14.97 0.52
N VAL A 412 4.48 14.57 0.31
CA VAL A 412 3.62 14.08 1.40
C VAL A 412 4.21 12.84 2.06
N GLY A 413 4.65 11.87 1.27
CA GLY A 413 5.23 10.63 1.79
C GLY A 413 6.51 10.84 2.59
N ALA A 414 7.39 11.71 2.09
CA ALA A 414 8.61 12.06 2.80
C ALA A 414 8.32 12.76 4.14
N ALA A 415 7.34 13.69 4.15
CA ALA A 415 6.92 14.36 5.39
C ALA A 415 6.28 13.41 6.42
N LEU A 416 5.61 12.34 5.97
CA LEU A 416 5.07 11.31 6.87
C LEU A 416 6.15 10.41 7.48
N ALA A 417 7.28 10.29 6.80
CA ALA A 417 8.41 9.50 7.27
C ALA A 417 9.27 10.23 8.32
N GLY A 418 9.10 11.55 8.48
CA GLY A 418 9.84 12.43 9.41
C GLY A 418 10.86 13.24 8.66
#